data_56b7246c37bee5a7bba1d2e93a626fc3
#
_entry.id   56b7246c37bee5a7bba1d2e93a626fc3
#
_cell.length_a   1.000
_cell.length_b   1.000
_cell.length_c   1.000
_cell.angle_alpha   90.00
_cell.angle_beta   90.00
_cell.angle_gamma   90.00
#
_symmetry.space_group_name_H-M   'P 1'
#
loop_
_entity.id
_entity.type
_entity.pdbx_description
1 polymer ?
#
loop_
_entity_poly.entity_id
_entity_poly.type
_entity_poly.pdbx_seq_one_letter_code
_entity_poly.pdbx_strand_id
1 'polypeptide(L)'
;MAILVTGGAGYIGSHTCIELVNAGYDVVVLDNLCNSSKESLKRVEKIVGKSIPFYEADIRDAEALKNIFEKEDIDAVIHFAGLKAVGESVVKPLEYYDNNIAGTLVLCDAMRNAGVKNIIFSSSATVYGDPAFVPITEECPKGQCTNPYGWSKSMLEQILTDLHTADPEWNVVLLRYFNPVGAHKSGTIGENPKGIPNNLMPYITQVAVGKLECLGVFGDDYDTHDGTGVRDYIHVVDLALG
;
A
#
# COMPACT_ATOMS: atom_id res chain seq x y z
N MET A 1 -22.68 1.28 1.66
CA MET A 1 -21.42 1.19 2.43
C MET A 1 -20.32 1.73 1.56
N ALA A 2 -19.74 2.85 1.97
CA ALA A 2 -18.66 3.48 1.24
C ALA A 2 -17.31 3.20 1.91
N ILE A 3 -16.28 2.94 1.10
CA ILE A 3 -14.93 2.63 1.55
C ILE A 3 -13.98 3.72 1.05
N LEU A 4 -13.30 4.38 1.98
CA LEU A 4 -12.22 5.31 1.64
C LEU A 4 -10.93 4.52 1.37
N VAL A 5 -10.39 4.65 0.16
CA VAL A 5 -9.12 4.05 -0.24
C VAL A 5 -8.07 5.15 -0.31
N THR A 6 -7.20 5.22 0.69
CA THR A 6 -6.07 6.15 0.64
C THR A 6 -4.94 5.54 -0.18
N GLY A 7 -4.27 6.34 -1.02
CA GLY A 7 -3.33 5.81 -2.00
C GLY A 7 -4.01 5.06 -3.15
N GLY A 8 -5.31 5.31 -3.37
CA GLY A 8 -6.13 4.58 -4.33
C GLY A 8 -5.78 4.80 -5.81
N ALA A 9 -5.02 5.84 -6.14
CA ALA A 9 -4.49 6.06 -7.48
C ALA A 9 -3.18 5.28 -7.75
N GLY A 10 -2.59 4.66 -6.71
CA GLY A 10 -1.38 3.85 -6.79
C GLY A 10 -1.62 2.46 -7.41
N TYR A 11 -0.54 1.67 -7.50
CA TYR A 11 -0.57 0.34 -8.10
C TYR A 11 -1.57 -0.61 -7.43
N ILE A 12 -1.38 -0.91 -6.13
CA ILE A 12 -2.28 -1.81 -5.40
C ILE A 12 -3.66 -1.16 -5.25
N GLY A 13 -3.71 0.12 -4.84
CA GLY A 13 -4.96 0.84 -4.59
C GLY A 13 -5.90 0.87 -5.79
N SER A 14 -5.39 1.10 -7.01
CA SER A 14 -6.22 1.13 -8.22
C SER A 14 -6.82 -0.23 -8.56
N HIS A 15 -6.09 -1.34 -8.32
CA HIS A 15 -6.62 -2.69 -8.49
C HIS A 15 -7.67 -3.01 -7.43
N THR A 16 -7.42 -2.64 -6.17
CA THR A 16 -8.38 -2.80 -5.07
C THR A 16 -9.67 -2.01 -5.31
N CYS A 17 -9.58 -0.78 -5.85
CA CYS A 17 -10.77 -0.01 -6.21
C CYS A 17 -11.66 -0.75 -7.23
N ILE A 18 -11.07 -1.46 -8.22
CA ILE A 18 -11.85 -2.26 -9.18
C ILE A 18 -12.58 -3.39 -8.47
N GLU A 19 -11.88 -4.15 -7.63
CA GLU A 19 -12.48 -5.33 -6.98
C GLU A 19 -13.55 -4.91 -5.96
N LEU A 20 -13.36 -3.80 -5.24
CA LEU A 20 -14.39 -3.24 -4.35
C LEU A 20 -15.66 -2.85 -5.12
N VAL A 21 -15.53 -2.13 -6.24
CA VAL A 21 -16.69 -1.74 -7.06
C VAL A 21 -17.37 -2.98 -7.64
N ASN A 22 -16.61 -3.97 -8.10
CA ASN A 22 -17.16 -5.24 -8.59
C ASN A 22 -17.89 -6.04 -7.50
N ALA A 23 -17.45 -5.92 -6.25
CA ALA A 23 -18.09 -6.51 -5.08
C ALA A 23 -19.33 -5.71 -4.59
N GLY A 24 -19.64 -4.56 -5.23
CA GLY A 24 -20.84 -3.77 -4.94
C GLY A 24 -20.63 -2.67 -3.88
N TYR A 25 -19.40 -2.38 -3.49
CA TYR A 25 -19.09 -1.26 -2.59
C TYR A 25 -19.03 0.07 -3.33
N ASP A 26 -19.39 1.14 -2.64
CA ASP A 26 -19.05 2.49 -3.06
C ASP A 26 -17.61 2.79 -2.64
N VAL A 27 -16.85 3.39 -3.53
CA VAL A 27 -15.43 3.69 -3.31
C VAL A 27 -15.21 5.19 -3.39
N VAL A 28 -14.48 5.71 -2.41
CA VAL A 28 -13.96 7.08 -2.39
C VAL A 28 -12.44 7.00 -2.37
N VAL A 29 -11.75 7.77 -3.19
CA VAL A 29 -10.28 7.74 -3.28
C VAL A 29 -9.68 9.03 -2.75
N LEU A 30 -8.65 8.90 -1.91
CA LEU A 30 -7.73 9.97 -1.52
C LEU A 30 -6.32 9.61 -1.95
N ASP A 31 -5.64 10.51 -2.67
CA ASP A 31 -4.25 10.35 -3.10
C ASP A 31 -3.62 11.72 -3.36
N ASN A 32 -2.38 11.94 -2.93
CA ASN A 32 -1.66 13.18 -3.18
C ASN A 32 -0.88 13.18 -4.51
N LEU A 33 -0.97 12.08 -5.26
CA LEU A 33 -0.33 11.88 -6.55
C LEU A 33 1.21 12.01 -6.55
N CYS A 34 1.87 11.90 -5.41
CA CYS A 34 3.33 11.99 -5.34
C CYS A 34 4.01 10.87 -6.15
N ASN A 35 3.46 9.63 -6.11
CA ASN A 35 3.96 8.48 -6.87
C ASN A 35 2.86 7.73 -7.64
N SER A 36 1.82 8.43 -8.02
CA SER A 36 0.66 7.92 -8.75
C SER A 36 0.20 8.92 -9.81
N SER A 37 -0.90 8.64 -10.47
CA SER A 37 -1.45 9.49 -11.53
C SER A 37 -2.97 9.42 -11.57
N LYS A 38 -3.63 10.56 -11.84
CA LYS A 38 -5.09 10.59 -12.14
C LYS A 38 -5.49 9.69 -13.30
N GLU A 39 -4.56 9.40 -14.19
CA GLU A 39 -4.83 8.52 -15.34
C GLU A 39 -5.19 7.09 -14.89
N SER A 40 -4.62 6.60 -13.79
CA SER A 40 -4.99 5.29 -13.25
C SER A 40 -6.47 5.24 -12.86
N LEU A 41 -6.98 6.28 -12.20
CA LEU A 41 -8.39 6.37 -11.79
C LEU A 41 -9.33 6.47 -12.99
N LYS A 42 -9.01 7.26 -14.01
CA LYS A 42 -9.79 7.30 -15.26
C LYS A 42 -9.91 5.92 -15.90
N ARG A 43 -8.84 5.13 -15.85
CA ARG A 43 -8.85 3.77 -16.37
C ARG A 43 -9.65 2.82 -15.49
N VAL A 44 -9.56 2.97 -14.17
CA VAL A 44 -10.43 2.26 -13.23
C VAL A 44 -11.89 2.55 -13.53
N GLU A 45 -12.30 3.81 -13.60
CA GLU A 45 -13.68 4.21 -13.94
C GLU A 45 -14.15 3.62 -15.27
N LYS A 46 -13.27 3.61 -16.28
CA LYS A 46 -13.58 2.98 -17.57
C LYS A 46 -13.78 1.46 -17.47
N ILE A 47 -12.99 0.79 -16.62
CA ILE A 47 -13.10 -0.66 -16.42
C ILE A 47 -14.39 -1.02 -15.69
N VAL A 48 -14.72 -0.28 -14.62
CA VAL A 48 -15.89 -0.58 -13.78
C VAL A 48 -17.19 0.07 -14.28
N GLY A 49 -17.10 0.99 -15.24
CA GLY A 49 -18.26 1.70 -15.80
C GLY A 49 -18.94 2.67 -14.83
N LYS A 50 -18.27 3.08 -13.75
CA LYS A 50 -18.79 3.94 -12.68
C LYS A 50 -17.76 5.02 -12.33
N SER A 51 -18.23 6.25 -12.09
CA SER A 51 -17.39 7.33 -11.57
C SER A 51 -17.04 7.09 -10.11
N ILE A 52 -15.82 7.45 -9.72
CA ILE A 52 -15.27 7.29 -8.37
C ILE A 52 -14.94 8.67 -7.82
N PRO A 53 -15.56 9.12 -6.70
CA PRO A 53 -15.16 10.33 -6.02
C PRO A 53 -13.66 10.33 -5.70
N PHE A 54 -12.96 11.38 -6.13
CA PHE A 54 -11.52 11.50 -5.96
C PHE A 54 -11.16 12.83 -5.29
N TYR A 55 -10.40 12.73 -4.21
CA TYR A 55 -9.83 13.84 -3.46
C TYR A 55 -8.32 13.86 -3.61
N GLU A 56 -7.80 14.89 -4.27
CA GLU A 56 -6.37 15.12 -4.35
C GLU A 56 -5.92 15.84 -3.09
N ALA A 57 -5.49 15.07 -2.08
CA ALA A 57 -5.07 15.58 -0.79
C ALA A 57 -4.01 14.67 -0.15
N ASP A 58 -3.26 15.23 0.79
CA ASP A 58 -2.28 14.49 1.59
C ASP A 58 -2.95 13.94 2.86
N ILE A 59 -2.59 12.72 3.27
CA ILE A 59 -3.10 12.12 4.52
C ILE A 59 -2.69 12.89 5.79
N ARG A 60 -1.72 13.80 5.68
CA ARG A 60 -1.31 14.70 6.77
C ARG A 60 -2.17 15.96 6.84
N ASP A 61 -3.06 16.20 5.89
CA ASP A 61 -3.98 17.33 5.88
C ASP A 61 -5.27 16.99 6.63
N ALA A 62 -5.30 17.36 7.91
CA ALA A 62 -6.43 17.10 8.81
C ALA A 62 -7.74 17.76 8.35
N GLU A 63 -7.67 18.97 7.75
CA GLU A 63 -8.87 19.66 7.25
C GLU A 63 -9.44 18.97 6.00
N ALA A 64 -8.56 18.52 5.09
CA ALA A 64 -8.99 17.76 3.92
C ALA A 64 -9.66 16.44 4.34
N LEU A 65 -9.07 15.70 5.28
CA LEU A 65 -9.64 14.46 5.82
C LEU A 65 -10.99 14.71 6.49
N LYS A 66 -11.09 15.72 7.35
CA LYS A 66 -12.35 16.13 7.99
C LYS A 66 -13.44 16.39 6.96
N ASN A 67 -13.15 17.21 5.94
CA ASN A 67 -14.10 17.53 4.87
C ASN A 67 -14.55 16.27 4.08
N ILE A 68 -13.67 15.30 3.88
CA ILE A 68 -14.01 14.04 3.21
C ILE A 68 -14.97 13.23 4.08
N PHE A 69 -14.69 13.04 5.37
CA PHE A 69 -15.57 12.29 6.27
C PHE A 69 -16.90 12.98 6.54
N GLU A 70 -16.96 14.33 6.47
CA GLU A 70 -18.23 15.08 6.58
C GLU A 70 -19.10 14.97 5.32
N LYS A 71 -18.47 14.82 4.15
CA LYS A 71 -19.16 14.82 2.86
C LYS A 71 -19.57 13.43 2.39
N GLU A 72 -18.74 12.45 2.65
CA GLU A 72 -18.91 11.08 2.19
C GLU A 72 -19.31 10.19 3.38
N ASP A 73 -20.31 9.33 3.17
CA ASP A 73 -20.81 8.38 4.20
C ASP A 73 -19.89 7.14 4.27
N ILE A 74 -18.71 7.35 4.88
CA ILE A 74 -17.64 6.35 4.92
C ILE A 74 -17.84 5.40 6.10
N ASP A 75 -17.83 4.09 5.84
CA ASP A 75 -17.95 3.02 6.82
C ASP A 75 -16.60 2.39 7.21
N ALA A 76 -15.64 2.41 6.28
CA ALA A 76 -14.35 1.78 6.46
C ALA A 76 -13.25 2.49 5.65
N VAL A 77 -12.00 2.29 6.07
CA VAL A 77 -10.81 2.79 5.38
C VAL A 77 -9.90 1.63 4.99
N ILE A 78 -9.45 1.61 3.73
CA ILE A 78 -8.30 0.80 3.30
C ILE A 78 -7.12 1.73 3.07
N HIS A 79 -6.08 1.55 3.87
CA HIS A 79 -4.97 2.48 3.95
C HIS A 79 -3.73 1.97 3.23
N PHE A 80 -3.57 2.38 1.96
CA PHE A 80 -2.39 2.12 1.14
C PHE A 80 -1.42 3.30 1.09
N ALA A 81 -1.88 4.53 1.36
CA ALA A 81 -1.04 5.72 1.27
C ALA A 81 0.21 5.58 2.14
N GLY A 82 1.38 5.77 1.55
CA GLY A 82 2.65 5.69 2.25
C GLY A 82 3.83 5.65 1.29
N LEU A 83 4.95 6.17 1.72
CA LEU A 83 6.23 6.03 1.03
C LEU A 83 6.73 4.59 1.23
N LYS A 84 7.19 3.92 0.15
CA LYS A 84 7.47 2.47 0.16
C LYS A 84 8.86 2.06 -0.32
N ALA A 85 9.67 3.00 -0.80
CA ALA A 85 10.99 2.69 -1.36
C ALA A 85 12.03 2.46 -0.25
N VAL A 86 12.41 1.20 -0.03
CA VAL A 86 13.35 0.79 1.03
C VAL A 86 14.66 1.58 0.98
N GLY A 87 15.30 1.63 -0.18
CA GLY A 87 16.57 2.36 -0.35
C GLY A 87 16.44 3.87 -0.10
N GLU A 88 15.35 4.49 -0.56
CA GLU A 88 15.11 5.92 -0.30
C GLU A 88 14.87 6.18 1.20
N SER A 89 14.22 5.28 1.91
CA SER A 89 13.96 5.45 3.34
C SER A 89 15.24 5.59 4.16
N VAL A 90 16.32 4.94 3.74
CA VAL A 90 17.63 5.03 4.42
C VAL A 90 18.26 6.43 4.27
N VAL A 91 18.05 7.08 3.13
CA VAL A 91 18.59 8.42 2.84
C VAL A 91 17.67 9.55 3.32
N LYS A 92 16.36 9.28 3.46
CA LYS A 92 15.34 10.26 3.85
C LYS A 92 14.45 9.75 4.99
N PRO A 93 15.01 9.35 6.13
CA PRO A 93 14.24 8.70 7.19
C PRO A 93 13.15 9.60 7.79
N LEU A 94 13.39 10.90 7.94
CA LEU A 94 12.42 11.82 8.52
C LEU A 94 11.17 11.96 7.66
N GLU A 95 11.33 12.05 6.34
CA GLU A 95 10.24 12.13 5.37
C GLU A 95 9.39 10.86 5.42
N TYR A 96 10.01 9.69 5.62
CA TYR A 96 9.31 8.42 5.76
C TYR A 96 8.51 8.34 7.05
N TYR A 97 9.07 8.75 8.17
CA TYR A 97 8.35 8.77 9.45
C TYR A 97 7.25 9.82 9.45
N ASP A 98 7.51 11.02 8.94
CA ASP A 98 6.50 12.08 8.84
C ASP A 98 5.33 11.64 7.94
N ASN A 99 5.62 11.16 6.73
CA ASN A 99 4.57 10.75 5.82
C ASN A 99 3.81 9.52 6.34
N ASN A 100 4.52 8.46 6.74
CA ASN A 100 3.88 7.18 7.04
C ASN A 100 3.27 7.19 8.46
N ILE A 101 4.01 7.62 9.48
CA ILE A 101 3.54 7.57 10.87
C ILE A 101 2.64 8.77 11.17
N ALA A 102 3.13 10.00 10.99
CA ALA A 102 2.31 11.17 11.29
C ALA A 102 1.05 11.22 10.42
N GLY A 103 1.16 10.89 9.13
CA GLY A 103 0.00 10.82 8.23
C GLY A 103 -1.04 9.79 8.69
N THR A 104 -0.62 8.60 9.10
CA THR A 104 -1.55 7.59 9.63
C THR A 104 -2.19 8.03 10.95
N LEU A 105 -1.45 8.71 11.84
CA LEU A 105 -2.01 9.26 13.08
C LEU A 105 -3.10 10.29 12.78
N VAL A 106 -2.86 11.21 11.83
CA VAL A 106 -3.85 12.21 11.39
C VAL A 106 -5.08 11.53 10.80
N LEU A 107 -4.89 10.49 9.98
CA LEU A 107 -6.00 9.69 9.43
C LEU A 107 -6.82 9.02 10.55
N CYS A 108 -6.17 8.35 11.50
CA CYS A 108 -6.86 7.69 12.62
C CYS A 108 -7.62 8.69 13.51
N ASP A 109 -7.07 9.89 13.70
CA ASP A 109 -7.76 10.95 14.45
C ASP A 109 -9.00 11.45 13.69
N ALA A 110 -8.91 11.66 12.38
CA ALA A 110 -10.05 12.02 11.55
C ALA A 110 -11.14 10.92 11.55
N MET A 111 -10.75 9.66 11.42
CA MET A 111 -11.65 8.50 11.53
C MET A 111 -12.37 8.46 12.88
N ARG A 112 -11.63 8.62 13.97
CA ARG A 112 -12.19 8.65 15.33
C ARG A 112 -13.22 9.76 15.49
N ASN A 113 -12.92 10.97 15.01
CA ASN A 113 -13.82 12.12 15.09
C ASN A 113 -15.08 11.94 14.23
N ALA A 114 -15.00 11.19 13.15
CA ALA A 114 -16.13 10.82 12.29
C ALA A 114 -16.91 9.57 12.76
N GLY A 115 -16.44 8.88 13.81
CA GLY A 115 -17.04 7.64 14.28
C GLY A 115 -16.76 6.41 13.40
N VAL A 116 -15.82 6.50 12.46
CA VAL A 116 -15.40 5.40 11.57
C VAL A 116 -14.28 4.63 12.24
N LYS A 117 -14.50 3.36 12.55
CA LYS A 117 -13.59 2.53 13.34
C LYS A 117 -13.13 1.24 12.64
N ASN A 118 -13.37 1.12 11.35
CA ASN A 118 -12.95 -0.03 10.53
C ASN A 118 -11.75 0.37 9.66
N ILE A 119 -10.58 -0.22 9.90
CA ILE A 119 -9.38 0.07 9.12
C ILE A 119 -8.68 -1.22 8.68
N ILE A 120 -8.38 -1.30 7.39
CA ILE A 120 -7.49 -2.29 6.81
C ILE A 120 -6.18 -1.58 6.46
N PHE A 121 -5.11 -1.99 7.11
CA PHE A 121 -3.80 -1.37 6.94
C PHE A 121 -2.87 -2.22 6.08
N SER A 122 -2.36 -1.62 5.03
CA SER A 122 -1.28 -2.18 4.20
C SER A 122 0.03 -2.17 4.97
N SER A 123 0.30 -3.25 5.69
CA SER A 123 1.62 -3.50 6.28
C SER A 123 2.56 -4.14 5.25
N SER A 124 3.63 -4.74 5.69
CA SER A 124 4.66 -5.32 4.83
C SER A 124 5.35 -6.51 5.49
N ALA A 125 5.74 -7.50 4.72
CA ALA A 125 6.60 -8.58 5.19
C ALA A 125 7.95 -8.10 5.76
N THR A 126 8.37 -6.86 5.45
CA THR A 126 9.57 -6.24 6.04
C THR A 126 9.52 -6.12 7.57
N VAL A 127 8.33 -6.23 8.20
CA VAL A 127 8.19 -6.23 9.67
C VAL A 127 8.76 -7.49 10.31
N TYR A 128 8.92 -8.57 9.57
CA TYR A 128 9.57 -9.79 10.05
C TYR A 128 11.09 -9.64 10.16
N GLY A 129 11.69 -8.63 9.47
CA GLY A 129 13.13 -8.45 9.43
C GLY A 129 13.83 -9.68 8.87
N ASP A 130 14.81 -10.21 9.64
CA ASP A 130 15.36 -11.52 9.42
C ASP A 130 14.46 -12.55 10.13
N PRO A 131 13.69 -13.36 9.38
CA PRO A 131 12.61 -14.15 9.97
C PRO A 131 13.16 -15.28 10.87
N ALA A 132 12.50 -15.53 12.00
CA ALA A 132 12.89 -16.56 12.94
C ALA A 132 12.78 -17.97 12.36
N PHE A 133 11.92 -18.16 11.37
CA PHE A 133 11.73 -19.43 10.64
C PHE A 133 11.14 -19.20 9.25
N VAL A 134 11.36 -20.18 8.36
CA VAL A 134 10.74 -20.23 7.02
C VAL A 134 10.12 -21.61 6.82
N PRO A 135 8.96 -21.71 6.12
CA PRO A 135 8.19 -20.60 5.55
C PRO A 135 7.62 -19.68 6.63
N ILE A 136 7.53 -18.38 6.31
CA ILE A 136 7.00 -17.36 7.23
C ILE A 136 5.48 -17.53 7.32
N THR A 137 4.97 -17.55 8.57
CA THR A 137 3.53 -17.48 8.87
C THR A 137 3.25 -16.29 9.77
N GLU A 138 1.98 -16.01 10.07
CA GLU A 138 1.57 -14.93 10.98
C GLU A 138 2.07 -15.15 12.42
N GLU A 139 2.39 -16.40 12.78
CA GLU A 139 2.99 -16.76 14.07
C GLU A 139 4.47 -16.35 14.18
N CYS A 140 5.12 -16.08 13.03
CA CYS A 140 6.49 -15.60 13.03
C CYS A 140 6.56 -14.25 13.76
N PRO A 141 7.40 -14.12 14.80
CA PRO A 141 7.49 -12.87 15.54
C PRO A 141 8.00 -11.74 14.65
N LYS A 142 7.56 -10.51 14.94
CA LYS A 142 8.16 -9.33 14.32
C LYS A 142 9.65 -9.28 14.69
N GLY A 143 10.49 -9.13 13.68
CA GLY A 143 11.94 -9.05 13.84
C GLY A 143 12.44 -7.60 13.93
N GLN A 144 13.77 -7.49 13.90
CA GLN A 144 14.42 -6.20 13.80
C GLN A 144 14.40 -5.73 12.35
N CYS A 145 13.65 -4.63 12.09
CA CYS A 145 13.63 -4.05 10.75
C CYS A 145 15.00 -3.46 10.40
N THR A 146 15.42 -3.63 9.16
CA THR A 146 16.73 -3.20 8.68
C THR A 146 16.73 -1.79 8.06
N ASN A 147 15.56 -1.15 7.96
CA ASN A 147 15.42 0.14 7.29
C ASN A 147 14.23 0.94 7.85
N PRO A 148 14.21 2.29 7.66
CA PRO A 148 13.15 3.16 8.17
C PRO A 148 11.75 2.85 7.62
N TYR A 149 11.63 2.37 6.37
CA TYR A 149 10.34 1.95 5.83
C TYR A 149 9.76 0.77 6.64
N GLY A 150 10.55 -0.29 6.84
CA GLY A 150 10.16 -1.44 7.66
C GLY A 150 9.78 -1.03 9.07
N TRP A 151 10.60 -0.17 9.71
CA TRP A 151 10.29 0.37 11.04
C TRP A 151 8.99 1.15 11.06
N SER A 152 8.71 2.00 10.05
CA SER A 152 7.44 2.73 9.99
C SER A 152 6.24 1.79 9.95
N LYS A 153 6.31 0.70 9.20
CA LYS A 153 5.25 -0.32 9.14
C LYS A 153 5.11 -1.07 10.47
N SER A 154 6.22 -1.50 11.07
CA SER A 154 6.21 -2.20 12.36
C SER A 154 5.65 -1.32 13.51
N MET A 155 6.02 -0.05 13.55
CA MET A 155 5.48 0.91 14.52
C MET A 155 3.99 1.15 14.31
N LEU A 156 3.53 1.28 13.07
CA LEU A 156 2.11 1.47 12.75
C LEU A 156 1.27 0.25 13.12
N GLU A 157 1.76 -0.97 12.93
CA GLU A 157 1.08 -2.16 13.45
C GLU A 157 0.88 -2.08 14.96
N GLN A 158 1.91 -1.63 15.71
CA GLN A 158 1.78 -1.46 17.16
C GLN A 158 0.78 -0.37 17.52
N ILE A 159 0.86 0.80 16.88
CA ILE A 159 -0.05 1.93 17.11
C ILE A 159 -1.52 1.51 16.87
N LEU A 160 -1.79 0.81 15.78
CA LEU A 160 -3.15 0.35 15.44
C LEU A 160 -3.64 -0.74 16.41
N THR A 161 -2.74 -1.61 16.88
CA THR A 161 -3.05 -2.59 17.92
C THR A 161 -3.39 -1.91 19.25
N ASP A 162 -2.64 -0.88 19.64
CA ASP A 162 -2.88 -0.11 20.85
C ASP A 162 -4.20 0.68 20.75
N LEU A 163 -4.54 1.17 19.55
CA LEU A 163 -5.81 1.85 19.30
C LEU A 163 -7.01 0.91 19.53
N HIS A 164 -6.96 -0.33 19.00
CA HIS A 164 -7.97 -1.37 19.29
C HIS A 164 -7.99 -1.75 20.78
N THR A 165 -6.83 -1.86 21.41
CA THR A 165 -6.75 -2.20 22.86
C THR A 165 -7.41 -1.13 23.72
N ALA A 166 -7.22 0.14 23.37
CA ALA A 166 -7.81 1.28 24.08
C ALA A 166 -9.33 1.42 23.83
N ASP A 167 -9.77 1.05 22.64
CA ASP A 167 -11.17 1.12 22.23
C ASP A 167 -11.51 -0.11 21.36
N PRO A 168 -12.10 -1.18 21.94
CA PRO A 168 -12.40 -2.44 21.24
C PRO A 168 -13.44 -2.33 20.11
N GLU A 169 -14.07 -1.18 19.91
CA GLU A 169 -14.94 -0.95 18.75
C GLU A 169 -14.13 -0.75 17.45
N TRP A 170 -12.83 -0.45 17.56
CA TRP A 170 -11.96 -0.44 16.39
C TRP A 170 -11.75 -1.85 15.86
N ASN A 171 -12.04 -2.04 14.59
CA ASN A 171 -11.72 -3.25 13.83
C ASN A 171 -10.49 -2.97 12.99
N VAL A 172 -9.37 -3.55 13.36
CA VAL A 172 -8.07 -3.35 12.71
C VAL A 172 -7.65 -4.64 12.02
N VAL A 173 -7.42 -4.56 10.71
CA VAL A 173 -6.85 -5.66 9.92
C VAL A 173 -5.48 -5.24 9.43
N LEU A 174 -4.46 -6.04 9.72
CA LEU A 174 -3.06 -5.79 9.36
C LEU A 174 -2.64 -6.78 8.26
N LEU A 175 -2.45 -6.30 7.02
CA LEU A 175 -2.09 -7.13 5.88
C LEU A 175 -0.60 -6.98 5.56
N ARG A 176 0.20 -8.01 5.85
CA ARG A 176 1.65 -8.05 5.61
C ARG A 176 1.95 -8.54 4.20
N TYR A 177 1.96 -7.62 3.25
CA TYR A 177 2.23 -7.96 1.85
C TYR A 177 3.68 -8.37 1.61
N PHE A 178 3.86 -9.41 0.80
CA PHE A 178 5.14 -9.76 0.17
C PHE A 178 5.30 -8.91 -1.11
N ASN A 179 5.60 -9.51 -2.26
CA ASN A 179 5.92 -8.75 -3.47
C ASN A 179 4.74 -8.83 -4.46
N PRO A 180 3.91 -7.79 -4.56
CA PRO A 180 2.85 -7.77 -5.55
C PRO A 180 3.42 -7.65 -6.95
N VAL A 181 2.89 -8.46 -7.87
CA VAL A 181 3.27 -8.49 -9.29
C VAL A 181 2.04 -8.56 -10.18
N GLY A 182 2.22 -8.39 -11.48
CA GLY A 182 1.16 -8.54 -12.46
C GLY A 182 0.38 -7.25 -12.71
N ALA A 183 -0.72 -7.39 -13.43
CA ALA A 183 -1.58 -6.30 -13.85
C ALA A 183 -3.01 -6.80 -14.08
N HIS A 184 -3.97 -5.87 -14.12
CA HIS A 184 -5.35 -6.20 -14.42
C HIS A 184 -5.47 -6.77 -15.86
N LYS A 185 -6.36 -7.76 -16.04
CA LYS A 185 -6.60 -8.45 -17.34
C LYS A 185 -6.96 -7.55 -18.52
N SER A 186 -7.42 -6.32 -18.26
CA SER A 186 -7.67 -5.33 -19.31
C SER A 186 -6.41 -4.84 -20.03
N GLY A 187 -5.23 -5.01 -19.43
CA GLY A 187 -3.96 -4.47 -19.91
C GLY A 187 -3.85 -2.94 -19.82
N THR A 188 -4.79 -2.26 -19.17
CA THR A 188 -4.83 -0.79 -19.13
C THR A 188 -4.32 -0.17 -17.84
N ILE A 189 -4.27 -0.94 -16.76
CA ILE A 189 -3.65 -0.55 -15.48
C ILE A 189 -2.61 -1.58 -15.04
N GLY A 190 -1.62 -1.13 -14.30
CA GLY A 190 -0.51 -1.95 -13.81
C GLY A 190 0.45 -1.10 -12.99
N GLU A 191 1.64 -1.61 -12.69
CA GLU A 191 2.66 -0.88 -11.96
C GLU A 191 3.35 0.13 -12.89
N ASN A 192 3.21 1.42 -12.60
CA ASN A 192 3.83 2.52 -13.35
C ASN A 192 4.45 3.54 -12.39
N PRO A 193 5.60 3.20 -11.76
CA PRO A 193 6.25 4.08 -10.80
C PRO A 193 6.80 5.34 -11.47
N LYS A 194 6.81 6.45 -10.74
CA LYS A 194 7.54 7.65 -11.14
C LYS A 194 9.03 7.47 -10.83
N GLY A 195 9.89 7.84 -11.78
CA GLY A 195 11.34 7.74 -11.64
C GLY A 195 11.88 6.31 -11.81
N ILE A 196 12.94 5.99 -11.07
CA ILE A 196 13.62 4.69 -11.15
C ILE A 196 12.77 3.64 -10.40
N PRO A 197 12.41 2.53 -11.06
CA PRO A 197 11.67 1.45 -10.39
C PRO A 197 12.44 0.85 -9.20
N ASN A 198 11.72 0.47 -8.16
CA ASN A 198 12.30 -0.20 -6.99
C ASN A 198 11.98 -1.70 -6.95
N ASN A 199 11.08 -2.18 -7.81
CA ASN A 199 10.65 -3.57 -7.88
C ASN A 199 11.19 -4.25 -9.15
N LEU A 200 11.32 -5.57 -9.12
CA LEU A 200 11.86 -6.37 -10.21
C LEU A 200 11.01 -6.32 -11.49
N MET A 201 9.68 -6.44 -11.37
CA MET A 201 8.80 -6.55 -12.54
C MET A 201 8.82 -5.35 -13.48
N PRO A 202 8.85 -4.08 -13.00
CA PRO A 202 9.05 -2.93 -13.89
C PRO A 202 10.36 -2.97 -14.69
N TYR A 203 11.45 -3.52 -14.14
CA TYR A 203 12.70 -3.72 -14.89
C TYR A 203 12.54 -4.80 -15.97
N ILE A 204 11.97 -5.94 -15.62
CA ILE A 204 11.70 -7.02 -16.57
C ILE A 204 10.85 -6.53 -17.75
N THR A 205 9.77 -5.79 -17.46
CA THR A 205 8.88 -5.27 -18.49
C THR A 205 9.56 -4.21 -19.38
N GLN A 206 10.45 -3.39 -18.82
CA GLN A 206 11.24 -2.43 -19.60
C GLN A 206 12.24 -3.12 -20.53
N VAL A 207 12.84 -4.23 -20.13
CA VAL A 207 13.67 -5.06 -21.01
C VAL A 207 12.80 -5.70 -22.09
N ALA A 208 11.65 -6.27 -21.71
CA ALA A 208 10.75 -6.95 -22.67
C ALA A 208 10.23 -6.03 -23.78
N VAL A 209 10.03 -4.73 -23.50
CA VAL A 209 9.62 -3.73 -24.49
C VAL A 209 10.79 -2.98 -25.15
N GLY A 210 12.02 -3.38 -24.87
CA GLY A 210 13.23 -2.79 -25.47
C GLY A 210 13.64 -1.42 -24.95
N LYS A 211 13.13 -0.99 -23.80
CA LYS A 211 13.56 0.24 -23.13
C LYS A 211 14.91 0.10 -22.42
N LEU A 212 15.19 -1.10 -21.93
CA LEU A 212 16.47 -1.49 -21.35
C LEU A 212 17.04 -2.66 -22.16
N GLU A 213 18.37 -2.72 -22.25
CA GLU A 213 19.10 -3.75 -23.01
C GLU A 213 19.03 -5.10 -22.28
N CYS A 214 19.26 -5.11 -20.99
CA CYS A 214 19.29 -6.31 -20.17
C CYS A 214 18.86 -6.03 -18.73
N LEU A 215 18.59 -7.09 -18.00
CA LEU A 215 18.37 -7.06 -16.55
C LEU A 215 19.71 -7.12 -15.83
N GLY A 216 19.94 -6.21 -14.87
CA GLY A 216 21.11 -6.23 -14.00
C GLY A 216 20.91 -7.23 -12.85
N VAL A 217 21.88 -8.12 -12.62
CA VAL A 217 21.96 -8.98 -11.44
C VAL A 217 23.10 -8.46 -10.56
N PHE A 218 22.77 -8.12 -9.30
CA PHE A 218 23.70 -7.48 -8.36
C PHE A 218 24.16 -8.48 -7.29
N GLY A 219 25.00 -9.43 -7.71
CA GLY A 219 25.56 -10.47 -6.83
C GLY A 219 24.85 -11.82 -6.96
N ASP A 220 25.60 -12.85 -6.59
CA ASP A 220 25.24 -14.27 -6.65
C ASP A 220 25.81 -15.04 -5.44
N ASP A 221 26.01 -14.34 -4.33
CA ASP A 221 26.71 -14.81 -3.13
C ASP A 221 25.78 -15.01 -1.91
N TYR A 222 24.47 -14.98 -2.11
CA TYR A 222 23.50 -15.34 -1.08
C TYR A 222 23.51 -16.85 -0.83
N ASP A 223 23.26 -17.27 0.41
CA ASP A 223 23.08 -18.67 0.79
C ASP A 223 21.72 -19.21 0.32
N THR A 224 21.56 -19.32 -1.00
CA THR A 224 20.37 -19.78 -1.72
C THR A 224 20.76 -20.71 -2.85
N HIS A 225 19.80 -21.42 -3.45
CA HIS A 225 20.06 -22.40 -4.49
C HIS A 225 20.88 -21.87 -5.69
N ASP A 226 20.65 -20.62 -6.09
CA ASP A 226 21.30 -19.98 -7.24
C ASP A 226 22.13 -18.74 -6.87
N GLY A 227 22.35 -18.52 -5.57
CA GLY A 227 23.09 -17.37 -5.06
C GLY A 227 22.34 -16.05 -5.11
N THR A 228 21.10 -16.05 -5.58
CA THR A 228 20.27 -14.82 -5.63
C THR A 228 19.21 -14.81 -4.51
N GLY A 229 18.63 -13.65 -4.25
CA GLY A 229 17.60 -13.50 -3.21
C GLY A 229 16.29 -14.19 -3.59
N VAL A 230 15.83 -15.13 -2.77
CA VAL A 230 14.50 -15.75 -2.89
C VAL A 230 13.43 -14.78 -2.47
N ARG A 231 12.35 -14.70 -3.25
CA ARG A 231 11.20 -13.81 -2.98
C ARG A 231 9.89 -14.54 -3.23
N ASP A 232 8.91 -14.22 -2.40
CA ASP A 232 7.53 -14.65 -2.57
C ASP A 232 6.73 -13.59 -3.34
N TYR A 233 5.92 -14.00 -4.29
CA TYR A 233 5.16 -13.12 -5.17
C TYR A 233 3.68 -13.45 -5.10
N ILE A 234 2.85 -12.40 -5.07
CA ILE A 234 1.39 -12.49 -5.14
C ILE A 234 0.88 -11.68 -6.33
N HIS A 235 -0.05 -12.23 -7.11
CA HIS A 235 -0.65 -11.44 -8.18
C HIS A 235 -1.49 -10.29 -7.59
N VAL A 236 -1.33 -9.07 -8.14
CA VAL A 236 -1.95 -7.87 -7.57
C VAL A 236 -3.49 -7.94 -7.50
N VAL A 237 -4.13 -8.68 -8.41
CA VAL A 237 -5.59 -8.90 -8.37
C VAL A 237 -5.96 -9.87 -7.25
N ASP A 238 -5.18 -10.93 -7.02
CA ASP A 238 -5.42 -11.85 -5.90
C ASP A 238 -5.22 -11.15 -4.56
N LEU A 239 -4.19 -10.28 -4.47
CA LEU A 239 -3.99 -9.42 -3.31
C LEU A 239 -5.18 -8.47 -3.07
N ALA A 240 -5.74 -7.92 -4.14
CA ALA A 240 -6.89 -7.01 -4.06
C ALA A 240 -8.19 -7.73 -3.67
N LEU A 241 -8.32 -9.01 -4.03
CA LEU A 241 -9.47 -9.86 -3.69
C LEU A 241 -9.44 -10.36 -2.24
N GLY A 242 -8.24 -10.60 -1.67
CA GLY A 242 -8.05 -11.05 -0.29
C GLY A 242 -8.23 -9.96 0.72
#